data_339cd0053ca3da7dc2936ced91d1d773
#
_entry.id   339cd0053ca3da7dc2936ced91d1d773
#
_cell.length_a   1.000
_cell.length_b   1.000
_cell.length_c   1.000
_cell.angle_alpha   90.00
_cell.angle_beta   90.00
_cell.angle_gamma   90.00
#
_symmetry.space_group_name_H-M   'P 1'
#
loop_
_entity.id
_entity.type
_entity.pdbx_description
1 polymer ?
#
loop_
_entity_poly.entity_id
_entity_poly.type
_entity_poly.pdbx_seq_one_letter_code
_entity_poly.pdbx_strand_id
1 'polypeptide(L)'
;MKRFVYINDDEASKELCCDNRISNTKYTLWNFFPKNLLEQFSRFMNQYFLLIACLQLWSLITPVNPASTWGPLIFIFAVSASKEAWDDYHRYLSDKKANEREVWIVKHGIKKHIQAQDIQVGNIVWLRENDEVPCDLVLLGTSDPQGVCYVETAALDGETDLKTRVIPSACVGIDLELLHKMKGVIECPIPDKDIRRFDANMRLFPPFIDNDVCSLTIKNTLLQSCYLRNTEWACGVSVYTGNQTKLGMCRGVAEPKLTAMDAMIDKLTGAIFVFQIVVVMVLGVAGNVWKDTEARKQWYVQYPEEAPWYELLVIPLRFELLCSIMIPISIKVVLTS
;
A
#
# COMPACT_ATOMS: atom_id res chain seq x y z
N MET A 1 -1.66 -15.05 22.47
CA MET A 1 -1.09 -13.94 23.24
C MET A 1 -2.20 -12.94 23.47
N LYS A 2 -2.28 -12.33 24.64
CA LYS A 2 -3.35 -11.38 25.00
C LYS A 2 -2.73 -10.00 25.23
N ARG A 3 -3.49 -8.95 24.98
CA ARG A 3 -3.11 -7.56 25.20
C ARG A 3 -4.01 -6.97 26.29
N PHE A 4 -3.43 -6.18 27.18
CA PHE A 4 -4.17 -5.48 28.23
C PHE A 4 -4.24 -4.00 27.90
N VAL A 5 -5.44 -3.45 27.85
CA VAL A 5 -5.70 -2.02 27.60
C VAL A 5 -6.28 -1.44 28.88
N TYR A 6 -5.61 -0.44 29.43
CA TYR A 6 -6.06 0.25 30.64
C TYR A 6 -6.92 1.45 30.26
N ILE A 7 -8.11 1.54 30.85
CA ILE A 7 -9.07 2.61 30.60
C ILE A 7 -8.64 3.85 31.36
N ASN A 8 -8.47 4.97 30.64
CA ASN A 8 -8.17 6.29 31.21
C ASN A 8 -6.88 6.34 32.06
N ASP A 9 -5.90 5.51 31.74
CA ASP A 9 -4.58 5.48 32.37
C ASP A 9 -3.50 5.76 31.32
N ASP A 10 -2.99 7.01 31.34
CA ASP A 10 -2.01 7.47 30.35
C ASP A 10 -0.60 6.86 30.57
N GLU A 11 -0.24 6.48 31.81
CA GLU A 11 1.08 5.91 32.11
C GLU A 11 1.20 4.46 31.66
N ALA A 12 0.20 3.65 31.96
CA ALA A 12 0.13 2.26 31.51
C ALA A 12 -0.05 2.15 29.99
N SER A 13 -0.70 3.13 29.37
CA SER A 13 -0.91 3.18 27.93
C SER A 13 0.34 3.56 27.15
N LYS A 14 1.31 4.26 27.74
CA LYS A 14 2.59 4.63 27.08
C LYS A 14 3.46 3.43 26.71
N GLU A 15 3.39 2.34 27.44
CA GLU A 15 4.10 1.09 27.09
C GLU A 15 3.50 0.39 25.87
N LEU A 16 2.23 0.64 25.56
CA LEU A 16 1.49 0.09 24.42
C LEU A 16 1.58 0.98 23.17
N CYS A 17 2.42 1.97 23.18
CA CYS A 17 2.62 3.10 22.29
C CYS A 17 2.42 2.79 20.79
N CYS A 18 1.17 2.90 20.31
CA CYS A 18 0.89 3.06 18.91
C CYS A 18 0.03 4.31 18.75
N ASP A 19 0.59 5.34 18.14
CA ASP A 19 -0.15 6.52 17.73
C ASP A 19 -1.23 6.12 16.73
N ASN A 20 -2.32 6.86 16.69
CA ASN A 20 -3.39 6.64 15.71
C ASN A 20 -3.05 7.22 14.33
N ARG A 21 -1.78 7.45 14.06
CA ARG A 21 -1.31 7.98 12.78
C ARG A 21 -1.47 6.94 11.68
N ILE A 22 -2.15 7.34 10.61
CA ILE A 22 -2.35 6.55 9.40
C ILE A 22 -1.32 6.99 8.35
N SER A 23 -0.66 6.03 7.70
CA SER A 23 0.25 6.30 6.58
C SER A 23 0.04 5.25 5.50
N ASN A 24 -0.49 5.66 4.35
CA ASN A 24 -0.69 4.85 3.15
C ASN A 24 0.30 5.21 2.04
N THR A 25 1.21 6.17 2.28
CA THR A 25 2.24 6.56 1.33
C THR A 25 3.19 5.39 1.07
N LYS A 26 3.47 5.15 -0.20
CA LYS A 26 4.36 4.06 -0.65
C LYS A 26 5.83 4.47 -0.59
N TYR A 27 6.09 5.75 -0.77
CA TYR A 27 7.43 6.31 -0.90
C TYR A 27 7.72 7.38 0.15
N THR A 28 9.02 7.52 0.47
CA THR A 28 9.57 8.69 1.13
C THR A 28 10.37 9.50 0.11
N LEU A 29 10.60 10.79 0.35
CA LEU A 29 11.34 11.65 -0.57
C LEU A 29 12.70 11.06 -1.00
N TRP A 30 13.41 10.39 -0.09
CA TRP A 30 14.71 9.77 -0.36
C TRP A 30 14.62 8.41 -1.04
N ASN A 31 13.55 7.66 -0.80
CA ASN A 31 13.36 6.31 -1.32
C ASN A 31 12.59 6.27 -2.64
N PHE A 32 12.00 7.40 -3.05
CA PHE A 32 11.17 7.46 -4.25
C PHE A 32 11.95 7.00 -5.48
N PHE A 33 13.10 7.65 -5.74
CA PHE A 33 13.86 7.42 -6.96
C PHE A 33 14.37 5.97 -7.08
N PRO A 34 15.13 5.42 -6.11
CA PRO A 34 15.65 4.07 -6.24
C PRO A 34 14.55 3.00 -6.26
N LYS A 35 13.52 3.14 -5.42
CA LYS A 35 12.44 2.16 -5.34
C LYS A 35 11.56 2.17 -6.59
N ASN A 36 11.20 3.35 -7.10
CA ASN A 36 10.44 3.49 -8.33
C ASN A 36 11.23 2.92 -9.52
N LEU A 37 12.53 3.22 -9.61
CA LEU A 37 13.38 2.71 -10.67
C LEU A 37 13.45 1.16 -10.64
N LEU A 38 13.64 0.56 -9.47
CA LEU A 38 13.64 -0.89 -9.31
C LEU A 38 12.30 -1.51 -9.71
N GLU A 39 11.18 -0.90 -9.34
CA GLU A 39 9.85 -1.37 -9.76
C GLU A 39 9.64 -1.25 -11.27
N GLN A 40 10.13 -0.19 -11.89
CA GLN A 40 10.07 -0.06 -13.34
C GLN A 40 10.92 -1.12 -14.05
N PHE A 41 12.10 -1.45 -13.51
CA PHE A 41 12.96 -2.51 -14.05
C PHE A 41 12.52 -3.93 -13.65
N SER A 42 11.53 -4.11 -12.81
CA SER A 42 10.94 -5.43 -12.58
C SER A 42 10.17 -5.97 -13.80
N ARG A 43 9.75 -5.08 -14.71
CA ARG A 43 9.05 -5.45 -15.94
C ARG A 43 10.02 -5.87 -17.03
N PHE A 44 9.77 -7.03 -17.66
CA PHE A 44 10.63 -7.61 -18.69
C PHE A 44 10.93 -6.65 -19.86
N MET A 45 9.91 -5.96 -20.36
CA MET A 45 10.11 -5.00 -21.47
C MET A 45 11.11 -3.89 -21.14
N ASN A 46 11.10 -3.39 -19.90
CA ASN A 46 12.03 -2.34 -19.47
C ASN A 46 13.47 -2.83 -19.42
N GLN A 47 13.66 -4.06 -18.94
CA GLN A 47 14.97 -4.71 -18.93
C GLN A 47 15.51 -4.89 -20.35
N TYR A 48 14.64 -5.34 -21.28
CA TYR A 48 14.99 -5.50 -22.68
C TYR A 48 15.45 -4.17 -23.29
N PHE A 49 14.64 -3.10 -23.18
CA PHE A 49 15.02 -1.80 -23.73
C PHE A 49 16.27 -1.20 -23.08
N LEU A 50 16.48 -1.43 -21.79
CA LEU A 50 17.71 -1.04 -21.10
C LEU A 50 18.92 -1.77 -21.70
N LEU A 51 18.80 -3.09 -21.91
CA LEU A 51 19.85 -3.89 -22.53
C LEU A 51 20.21 -3.34 -23.91
N ILE A 52 19.22 -3.10 -24.77
CA ILE A 52 19.43 -2.51 -26.11
C ILE A 52 20.09 -1.13 -26.02
N ALA A 53 19.61 -0.26 -25.09
CA ALA A 53 20.17 1.07 -24.89
C ALA A 53 21.63 1.01 -24.42
N CYS A 54 21.98 0.06 -23.55
CA CYS A 54 23.36 -0.17 -23.12
C CYS A 54 24.26 -0.69 -24.25
N LEU A 55 23.76 -1.61 -25.09
CA LEU A 55 24.50 -2.09 -26.25
C LEU A 55 24.77 -0.97 -27.25
N GLN A 56 23.89 0.00 -27.40
CA GLN A 56 24.08 1.16 -28.27
C GLN A 56 25.15 2.15 -27.79
N LEU A 57 25.57 2.10 -26.55
CA LEU A 57 26.69 2.91 -26.05
C LEU A 57 28.04 2.42 -26.60
N TRP A 58 28.08 1.21 -27.09
CA TRP A 58 29.34 0.63 -27.63
C TRP A 58 29.47 0.94 -29.13
N SER A 59 30.31 1.90 -29.46
CA SER A 59 30.52 2.39 -30.85
C SER A 59 30.94 1.32 -31.86
N LEU A 60 31.54 0.21 -31.42
CA LEU A 60 31.91 -0.92 -32.27
C LEU A 60 30.69 -1.71 -32.77
N ILE A 61 29.59 -1.68 -32.02
CA ILE A 61 28.40 -2.47 -32.31
C ILE A 61 27.41 -1.68 -33.16
N THR A 62 27.23 -0.40 -32.87
CA THR A 62 26.20 0.42 -33.53
C THR A 62 26.75 1.67 -34.22
N PRO A 63 26.31 1.95 -35.44
CA PRO A 63 26.50 3.24 -36.11
C PRO A 63 25.39 4.24 -35.74
N VAL A 64 24.35 3.82 -35.00
CA VAL A 64 23.17 4.63 -34.68
C VAL A 64 23.44 5.51 -33.45
N ASN A 65 22.92 6.73 -33.47
CA ASN A 65 23.08 7.64 -32.34
C ASN A 65 22.33 7.07 -31.09
N PRO A 66 23.02 6.88 -29.96
CA PRO A 66 22.37 6.36 -28.72
C PRO A 66 21.18 7.17 -28.25
N ALA A 67 21.13 8.45 -28.56
CA ALA A 67 20.02 9.33 -28.17
C ALA A 67 18.65 8.88 -28.71
N SER A 68 18.65 8.14 -29.83
CA SER A 68 17.40 7.64 -30.45
C SER A 68 16.67 6.61 -29.57
N THR A 69 17.39 5.85 -28.74
CA THR A 69 16.80 4.86 -27.83
C THR A 69 16.72 5.38 -26.40
N TRP A 70 17.76 6.08 -25.93
CA TRP A 70 17.76 6.66 -24.59
C TRP A 70 16.71 7.74 -24.42
N GLY A 71 16.47 8.60 -25.43
CA GLY A 71 15.48 9.67 -25.37
C GLY A 71 14.07 9.15 -25.04
N PRO A 72 13.47 8.29 -25.88
CA PRO A 72 12.17 7.69 -25.61
C PRO A 72 12.12 6.91 -24.29
N LEU A 73 13.18 6.17 -23.94
CA LEU A 73 13.23 5.39 -22.71
C LEU A 73 13.18 6.28 -21.46
N ILE A 74 14.01 7.33 -21.42
CA ILE A 74 14.00 8.31 -20.32
C ILE A 74 12.65 9.02 -20.24
N PHE A 75 12.08 9.39 -21.40
CA PHE A 75 10.76 10.05 -21.43
C PHE A 75 9.68 9.14 -20.82
N ILE A 76 9.61 7.87 -21.20
CA ILE A 76 8.63 6.93 -20.65
C ILE A 76 8.82 6.77 -19.13
N PHE A 77 10.07 6.65 -18.67
CA PHE A 77 10.37 6.54 -17.24
C PHE A 77 9.98 7.81 -16.49
N ALA A 78 10.23 8.98 -17.07
CA ALA A 78 9.83 10.26 -16.46
C ALA A 78 8.31 10.38 -16.35
N VAL A 79 7.55 10.01 -17.38
CA VAL A 79 6.08 10.02 -17.35
C VAL A 79 5.55 9.04 -16.30
N SER A 80 6.07 7.81 -16.28
CA SER A 80 5.65 6.79 -15.29
C SER A 80 5.99 7.23 -13.86
N ALA A 81 7.17 7.81 -13.64
CA ALA A 81 7.57 8.32 -12.33
C ALA A 81 6.71 9.52 -11.91
N SER A 82 6.36 10.41 -12.84
CA SER A 82 5.49 11.56 -12.55
C SER A 82 4.09 11.12 -12.14
N LYS A 83 3.53 10.11 -12.82
CA LYS A 83 2.23 9.54 -12.46
C LYS A 83 2.26 8.92 -11.05
N GLU A 84 3.26 8.09 -10.77
CA GLU A 84 3.40 7.43 -9.46
C GLU A 84 3.63 8.47 -8.33
N ALA A 85 4.40 9.53 -8.60
CA ALA A 85 4.60 10.64 -7.65
C ALA A 85 3.29 11.39 -7.39
N TRP A 86 2.48 11.61 -8.43
CA TRP A 86 1.17 12.25 -8.31
C TRP A 86 0.21 11.41 -7.47
N ASP A 87 0.14 10.10 -7.74
CA ASP A 87 -0.71 9.18 -6.99
C ASP A 87 -0.29 9.11 -5.50
N ASP A 88 1.02 9.07 -5.22
CA ASP A 88 1.52 9.03 -3.85
C ASP A 88 1.32 10.36 -3.12
N TYR A 89 1.40 11.49 -3.83
CA TYR A 89 1.05 12.80 -3.29
C TYR A 89 -0.43 12.89 -2.88
N HIS A 90 -1.34 12.34 -3.70
CA HIS A 90 -2.75 12.27 -3.33
C HIS A 90 -3.01 11.36 -2.13
N ARG A 91 -2.28 10.24 -2.01
CA ARG A 91 -2.32 9.40 -0.81
C ARG A 91 -1.86 10.19 0.42
N TYR A 92 -0.76 10.92 0.30
CA TYR A 92 -0.26 11.78 1.39
C TYR A 92 -1.30 12.84 1.82
N LEU A 93 -1.96 13.50 0.87
CA LEU A 93 -3.00 14.49 1.19
C LEU A 93 -4.21 13.85 1.89
N SER A 94 -4.62 12.66 1.45
CA SER A 94 -5.70 11.90 2.07
C SER A 94 -5.33 11.49 3.51
N ASP A 95 -4.13 10.97 3.71
CA ASP A 95 -3.61 10.59 5.02
C ASP A 95 -3.52 11.81 5.95
N LYS A 96 -3.03 12.93 5.44
CA LYS A 96 -2.94 14.18 6.19
C LYS A 96 -4.32 14.63 6.65
N LYS A 97 -5.31 14.63 5.75
CA LYS A 97 -6.69 15.01 6.09
C LYS A 97 -7.30 14.09 7.16
N ALA A 98 -7.03 12.79 7.08
CA ALA A 98 -7.51 11.82 8.08
C ALA A 98 -6.83 12.01 9.45
N ASN A 99 -5.52 12.27 9.45
CA ASN A 99 -4.72 12.43 10.67
C ASN A 99 -4.99 13.75 11.40
N GLU A 100 -5.20 14.85 10.66
CA GLU A 100 -5.43 16.18 11.21
C GLU A 100 -6.92 16.43 11.59
N ARG A 101 -7.81 15.47 11.32
CA ARG A 101 -9.23 15.61 11.69
C ARG A 101 -9.37 15.78 13.18
N GLU A 102 -10.18 16.77 13.60
CA GLU A 102 -10.49 17.01 14.99
C GLU A 102 -11.44 15.96 15.55
N VAL A 103 -11.13 15.45 16.74
CA VAL A 103 -11.88 14.42 17.44
C VAL A 103 -12.02 14.85 18.91
N TRP A 104 -13.17 14.53 19.51
CA TRP A 104 -13.39 14.75 20.92
C TRP A 104 -12.88 13.55 21.74
N ILE A 105 -12.06 13.82 22.74
CA ILE A 105 -11.73 12.86 23.79
C ILE A 105 -12.20 13.38 25.13
N VAL A 106 -12.40 12.43 26.03
CA VAL A 106 -12.73 12.72 27.43
C VAL A 106 -11.54 12.39 28.29
N LYS A 107 -10.95 13.43 28.91
CA LYS A 107 -9.83 13.28 29.85
C LYS A 107 -10.17 14.01 31.15
N HIS A 108 -10.01 13.31 32.30
CA HIS A 108 -10.26 13.88 33.63
C HIS A 108 -11.62 14.58 33.76
N GLY A 109 -12.64 14.05 33.13
CA GLY A 109 -13.98 14.61 33.17
C GLY A 109 -14.25 15.76 32.21
N ILE A 110 -13.27 16.19 31.42
CA ILE A 110 -13.38 17.32 30.50
C ILE A 110 -13.29 16.81 29.05
N LYS A 111 -14.22 17.26 28.22
CA LYS A 111 -14.16 17.02 26.79
C LYS A 111 -13.10 17.95 26.18
N LYS A 112 -12.14 17.38 25.45
CA LYS A 112 -11.06 18.11 24.79
C LYS A 112 -11.00 17.73 23.31
N HIS A 113 -10.75 18.73 22.46
CA HIS A 113 -10.41 18.49 21.04
C HIS A 113 -8.94 18.10 20.92
N ILE A 114 -8.70 17.04 20.15
CA ILE A 114 -7.35 16.64 19.70
C ILE A 114 -7.41 16.26 18.23
N GLN A 115 -6.25 16.15 17.61
CA GLN A 115 -6.15 15.57 16.27
C GLN A 115 -6.31 14.04 16.34
N ALA A 116 -6.93 13.46 15.31
CA ALA A 116 -7.16 12.02 15.26
C ALA A 116 -5.85 11.21 15.41
N GLN A 117 -4.72 11.71 14.89
CA GLN A 117 -3.41 11.06 15.04
C GLN A 117 -2.91 10.97 16.48
N ASP A 118 -3.37 11.86 17.38
CA ASP A 118 -2.91 11.94 18.77
C ASP A 118 -3.71 11.06 19.73
N ILE A 119 -4.69 10.30 19.21
CA ILE A 119 -5.44 9.34 20.01
C ILE A 119 -4.50 8.22 20.45
N GLN A 120 -4.50 7.92 21.74
CA GLN A 120 -3.75 6.81 22.33
C GLN A 120 -4.68 5.69 22.76
N VAL A 121 -4.17 4.47 22.81
CA VAL A 121 -4.90 3.32 23.34
C VAL A 121 -5.29 3.60 24.79
N GLY A 122 -6.55 3.29 25.14
CA GLY A 122 -7.11 3.58 26.48
C GLY A 122 -7.81 4.95 26.59
N ASN A 123 -7.68 5.85 25.61
CA ASN A 123 -8.41 7.11 25.62
C ASN A 123 -9.91 6.88 25.39
N ILE A 124 -10.75 7.64 26.08
CA ILE A 124 -12.19 7.65 25.85
C ILE A 124 -12.50 8.66 24.74
N VAL A 125 -12.99 8.16 23.61
CA VAL A 125 -13.38 8.95 22.44
C VAL A 125 -14.87 9.23 22.51
N TRP A 126 -15.26 10.48 22.23
CA TRP A 126 -16.64 10.93 22.13
C TRP A 126 -17.02 11.19 20.68
N LEU A 127 -18.11 10.60 20.24
CA LEU A 127 -18.64 10.72 18.88
C LEU A 127 -20.00 11.36 18.90
N ARG A 128 -20.29 12.20 17.92
CA ARG A 128 -21.61 12.77 17.65
C ARG A 128 -22.25 12.07 16.46
N GLU A 129 -23.52 12.32 16.26
CA GLU A 129 -24.22 11.84 15.08
C GLU A 129 -23.49 12.28 13.79
N ASN A 130 -23.35 11.36 12.85
CA ASN A 130 -22.60 11.49 11.58
C ASN A 130 -21.08 11.59 11.70
N ASP A 131 -20.51 11.48 12.91
CA ASP A 131 -19.06 11.39 13.05
C ASP A 131 -18.56 10.02 12.55
N GLU A 132 -17.40 10.05 11.89
CA GLU A 132 -16.65 8.86 11.53
C GLU A 132 -15.80 8.39 12.71
N VAL A 133 -15.86 7.11 13.03
CA VAL A 133 -15.09 6.47 14.10
C VAL A 133 -13.58 6.51 13.77
N PRO A 134 -12.73 7.16 14.60
CA PRO A 134 -11.32 7.42 14.26
C PRO A 134 -10.38 6.22 14.46
N CYS A 135 -10.77 5.26 15.29
CA CYS A 135 -10.00 4.06 15.65
C CYS A 135 -10.96 2.98 16.14
N ASP A 136 -10.47 1.76 16.41
CA ASP A 136 -11.33 0.71 16.93
C ASP A 136 -11.63 0.96 18.42
N LEU A 137 -12.91 1.12 18.74
CA LEU A 137 -13.41 1.46 20.08
C LEU A 137 -14.23 0.31 20.67
N VAL A 138 -14.13 0.11 21.98
CA VAL A 138 -15.14 -0.62 22.75
C VAL A 138 -16.16 0.40 23.27
N LEU A 139 -17.43 0.20 22.95
CA LEU A 139 -18.52 1.08 23.31
C LEU A 139 -18.71 1.09 24.85
N LEU A 140 -18.80 2.25 25.43
CA LEU A 140 -19.02 2.43 26.87
C LEU A 140 -20.38 3.06 27.19
N GLY A 141 -20.84 3.96 26.32
CA GLY A 141 -22.10 4.67 26.52
C GLY A 141 -22.68 5.21 25.23
N THR A 142 -23.96 5.46 25.21
CA THR A 142 -24.73 6.00 24.09
C THR A 142 -25.88 6.87 24.60
N SER A 143 -26.45 7.71 23.74
CA SER A 143 -27.62 8.54 24.03
C SER A 143 -28.90 7.72 24.19
N ASP A 144 -28.95 6.51 23.66
CA ASP A 144 -30.13 5.65 23.78
C ASP A 144 -30.21 5.03 25.18
N PRO A 145 -31.34 5.16 25.89
CA PRO A 145 -31.57 4.54 27.19
C PRO A 145 -31.45 3.01 27.20
N GLN A 146 -31.68 2.36 26.04
CA GLN A 146 -31.53 0.91 25.89
C GLN A 146 -30.06 0.48 25.69
N GLY A 147 -29.13 1.45 25.61
CA GLY A 147 -27.71 1.17 25.39
C GLY A 147 -27.37 0.73 23.98
N VAL A 148 -28.17 1.10 22.98
CA VAL A 148 -27.98 0.73 21.58
C VAL A 148 -27.49 1.95 20.81
N CYS A 149 -26.60 1.73 19.83
CA CYS A 149 -26.28 2.71 18.80
C CYS A 149 -26.27 2.06 17.41
N TYR A 150 -26.41 2.89 16.40
CA TYR A 150 -26.48 2.46 15.00
C TYR A 150 -25.26 2.96 14.26
N VAL A 151 -24.65 2.06 13.49
CA VAL A 151 -23.46 2.37 12.69
C VAL A 151 -23.62 1.91 11.26
N GLU A 152 -23.16 2.74 10.35
CA GLU A 152 -23.02 2.41 8.94
C GLU A 152 -21.61 1.86 8.71
N THR A 153 -21.51 0.67 8.08
CA THR A 153 -20.25 -0.04 7.85
C THR A 153 -19.85 -0.09 6.38
N ALA A 154 -20.43 0.76 5.55
CA ALA A 154 -20.20 0.77 4.09
C ALA A 154 -18.71 0.82 3.70
N ALA A 155 -17.88 1.52 4.47
CA ALA A 155 -16.43 1.60 4.23
C ALA A 155 -15.68 0.29 4.52
N LEU A 156 -16.26 -0.64 5.30
CA LEU A 156 -15.63 -1.89 5.71
C LEU A 156 -16.07 -3.10 4.85
N ASP A 157 -17.36 -3.22 4.64
CA ASP A 157 -17.98 -4.40 4.01
C ASP A 157 -18.85 -4.06 2.78
N GLY A 158 -19.00 -2.77 2.47
CA GLY A 158 -19.84 -2.30 1.36
C GLY A 158 -21.33 -2.31 1.65
N GLU A 159 -21.76 -2.72 2.86
CA GLU A 159 -23.17 -2.74 3.24
C GLU A 159 -23.61 -1.36 3.76
N THR A 160 -24.67 -0.83 3.19
CA THR A 160 -25.26 0.46 3.60
C THR A 160 -26.28 0.32 4.72
N ASP A 161 -26.66 -0.91 5.03
CA ASP A 161 -27.60 -1.18 6.11
C ASP A 161 -26.98 -0.82 7.49
N LEU A 162 -27.83 -0.23 8.34
CA LEU A 162 -27.40 0.15 9.69
C LEU A 162 -27.25 -1.09 10.59
N LYS A 163 -26.07 -1.25 11.14
CA LYS A 163 -25.77 -2.32 12.12
C LYS A 163 -25.93 -1.81 13.54
N THR A 164 -26.59 -2.59 14.35
CA THR A 164 -26.76 -2.28 15.78
C THR A 164 -25.51 -2.65 16.57
N ARG A 165 -25.10 -1.76 17.46
CA ARG A 165 -24.06 -1.98 18.47
C ARG A 165 -24.63 -1.73 19.85
N VAL A 166 -24.16 -2.48 20.84
CA VAL A 166 -24.74 -2.48 22.20
C VAL A 166 -23.63 -2.24 23.21
N ILE A 167 -23.90 -1.44 24.22
CA ILE A 167 -22.98 -1.25 25.35
C ILE A 167 -22.79 -2.59 26.10
N PRO A 168 -21.60 -2.84 26.66
CA PRO A 168 -21.37 -3.98 27.54
C PRO A 168 -22.31 -3.95 28.74
N SER A 169 -22.73 -5.13 29.22
CA SER A 169 -23.63 -5.24 30.38
C SER A 169 -23.07 -4.54 31.63
N ALA A 170 -21.78 -4.52 31.80
CA ALA A 170 -21.08 -3.82 32.87
C ALA A 170 -21.20 -2.29 32.83
N CYS A 171 -21.56 -1.72 31.69
CA CYS A 171 -21.69 -0.27 31.48
C CYS A 171 -23.15 0.22 31.53
N VAL A 172 -24.12 -0.68 31.65
CA VAL A 172 -25.54 -0.33 31.67
C VAL A 172 -25.87 0.42 32.98
N GLY A 173 -26.50 1.61 32.84
CA GLY A 173 -26.92 2.41 34.00
C GLY A 173 -25.81 3.27 34.64
N ILE A 174 -24.60 3.31 34.02
CA ILE A 174 -23.55 4.22 34.47
C ILE A 174 -23.84 5.63 33.98
N ASP A 175 -23.90 6.58 34.93
CA ASP A 175 -24.14 7.98 34.63
C ASP A 175 -22.94 8.60 33.85
N LEU A 176 -23.23 9.55 32.99
CA LEU A 176 -22.25 10.20 32.11
C LEU A 176 -21.09 10.84 32.89
N GLU A 177 -21.38 11.44 34.05
CA GLU A 177 -20.35 12.03 34.90
C GLU A 177 -19.42 11.00 35.53
N LEU A 178 -19.89 9.79 35.75
CA LEU A 178 -19.12 8.68 36.30
C LEU A 178 -18.28 7.99 35.18
N LEU A 179 -18.79 7.98 33.97
CA LEU A 179 -18.10 7.42 32.81
C LEU A 179 -16.75 8.10 32.55
N HIS A 180 -16.64 9.39 32.86
CA HIS A 180 -15.39 10.15 32.75
C HIS A 180 -14.32 9.75 33.77
N LYS A 181 -14.72 9.14 34.90
CA LYS A 181 -13.84 8.68 35.97
C LYS A 181 -13.60 7.18 35.93
N MET A 182 -14.16 6.50 34.93
CA MET A 182 -14.09 5.06 34.79
C MET A 182 -12.62 4.61 34.66
N LYS A 183 -12.26 3.61 35.45
CA LYS A 183 -10.99 2.88 35.39
C LYS A 183 -11.28 1.41 35.26
N GLY A 184 -10.46 0.72 34.49
CA GLY A 184 -10.63 -0.70 34.24
C GLY A 184 -9.54 -1.22 33.30
N VAL A 185 -9.63 -2.51 33.01
CA VAL A 185 -8.74 -3.18 32.05
C VAL A 185 -9.56 -3.99 31.07
N ILE A 186 -9.20 -3.89 29.81
CA ILE A 186 -9.74 -4.71 28.73
C ILE A 186 -8.65 -5.68 28.30
N GLU A 187 -8.93 -6.97 28.48
CA GLU A 187 -8.10 -8.05 27.99
C GLU A 187 -8.58 -8.43 26.58
N CYS A 188 -7.84 -8.05 25.55
CA CYS A 188 -8.21 -8.24 24.16
C CYS A 188 -7.16 -9.10 23.42
N PRO A 189 -7.52 -9.71 22.28
CA PRO A 189 -6.57 -10.41 21.42
C PRO A 189 -5.54 -9.43 20.83
N ILE A 190 -4.46 -9.98 20.25
CA ILE A 190 -3.54 -9.21 19.42
C ILE A 190 -4.32 -8.73 18.19
N PRO A 191 -3.98 -7.54 17.63
CA PRO A 191 -4.58 -7.04 16.40
C PRO A 191 -4.61 -8.10 15.30
N ASP A 192 -5.77 -8.31 14.69
CA ASP A 192 -6.01 -9.25 13.60
C ASP A 192 -6.82 -8.58 12.48
N LYS A 193 -6.84 -9.22 11.31
CA LYS A 193 -7.53 -8.73 10.12
C LYS A 193 -9.02 -9.07 10.09
N ASP A 194 -9.50 -9.92 10.98
CA ASP A 194 -10.89 -10.38 10.96
C ASP A 194 -11.82 -9.32 11.55
N ILE A 195 -12.55 -8.63 10.65
CA ILE A 195 -13.53 -7.58 11.03
C ILE A 195 -14.79 -8.14 11.71
N ARG A 196 -15.02 -9.46 11.64
CA ARG A 196 -16.23 -10.10 12.16
C ARG A 196 -16.05 -10.62 13.58
N ARG A 197 -14.83 -10.71 14.06
CA ARG A 197 -14.50 -11.32 15.36
C ARG A 197 -13.79 -10.33 16.28
N PHE A 198 -14.29 -10.27 17.51
CA PHE A 198 -13.66 -9.57 18.61
C PHE A 198 -14.07 -10.29 19.91
N ASP A 199 -13.15 -11.05 20.48
CA ASP A 199 -13.37 -11.82 21.72
C ASP A 199 -12.47 -11.23 22.79
N ALA A 200 -13.04 -10.43 23.69
CA ALA A 200 -12.32 -9.73 24.75
C ALA A 200 -13.06 -9.81 26.07
N ASN A 201 -12.37 -9.52 27.14
CA ASN A 201 -12.94 -9.45 28.47
C ASN A 201 -12.67 -8.08 29.09
N MET A 202 -13.65 -7.48 29.71
CA MET A 202 -13.52 -6.21 30.40
C MET A 202 -13.72 -6.42 31.92
N ARG A 203 -12.85 -5.78 32.70
CA ARG A 203 -12.99 -5.67 34.17
C ARG A 203 -12.94 -4.22 34.54
N LEU A 204 -13.97 -3.75 35.24
CA LEU A 204 -14.03 -2.40 35.82
C LEU A 204 -13.48 -2.43 37.24
N PHE A 205 -12.79 -1.36 37.63
CA PHE A 205 -12.30 -1.21 38.99
C PHE A 205 -13.33 -0.47 39.89
N PRO A 206 -13.34 -0.75 41.20
CA PRO A 206 -14.22 -0.03 42.11
C PRO A 206 -14.11 1.50 41.95
N PRO A 207 -15.21 2.28 42.06
CA PRO A 207 -16.49 1.92 42.65
C PRO A 207 -17.54 1.36 41.67
N PHE A 208 -17.19 1.02 40.43
CA PHE A 208 -18.17 0.77 39.38
C PHE A 208 -18.82 -0.61 39.42
N ILE A 209 -18.10 -1.69 39.75
CA ILE A 209 -18.67 -3.04 39.87
C ILE A 209 -17.73 -3.93 40.70
N ASP A 210 -18.31 -4.85 41.48
CA ASP A 210 -17.58 -5.92 42.14
C ASP A 210 -17.03 -6.93 41.12
N ASN A 211 -15.76 -6.86 40.84
CA ASN A 211 -14.88 -7.88 40.19
C ASN A 211 -15.45 -8.80 39.08
N ASP A 212 -16.64 -8.56 38.56
CA ASP A 212 -17.22 -9.37 37.50
C ASP A 212 -16.59 -9.10 36.15
N VAL A 213 -16.22 -10.19 35.46
CA VAL A 213 -15.66 -10.15 34.12
C VAL A 213 -16.79 -10.06 33.11
N CYS A 214 -16.85 -8.96 32.36
CA CYS A 214 -17.80 -8.79 31.26
C CYS A 214 -17.17 -9.27 29.95
N SER A 215 -17.77 -10.23 29.26
CA SER A 215 -17.35 -10.67 27.94
C SER A 215 -17.78 -9.69 26.87
N LEU A 216 -16.84 -9.32 26.01
CA LEU A 216 -17.01 -8.41 24.89
C LEU A 216 -16.98 -9.16 23.56
N THR A 217 -17.87 -8.77 22.68
CA THR A 217 -17.98 -9.30 21.31
C THR A 217 -17.92 -8.18 20.29
N ILE A 218 -17.92 -8.53 19.01
CA ILE A 218 -17.97 -7.51 17.93
C ILE A 218 -19.21 -6.59 18.04
N LYS A 219 -20.29 -7.03 18.69
CA LYS A 219 -21.47 -6.19 18.93
C LYS A 219 -21.22 -5.03 19.90
N ASN A 220 -20.17 -5.14 20.70
CA ASN A 220 -19.78 -4.12 21.68
C ASN A 220 -18.68 -3.18 21.12
N THR A 221 -18.34 -3.28 19.83
CA THR A 221 -17.24 -2.51 19.24
C THR A 221 -17.70 -1.61 18.12
N LEU A 222 -17.07 -0.44 18.03
CA LEU A 222 -17.15 0.46 16.89
C LEU A 222 -15.82 0.37 16.14
N LEU A 223 -15.85 -0.03 14.87
CA LEU A 223 -14.65 -0.17 14.07
C LEU A 223 -14.29 1.14 13.37
N GLN A 224 -13.01 1.33 13.10
CA GLN A 224 -12.50 2.49 12.35
C GLN A 224 -13.22 2.65 11.01
N SER A 225 -13.47 3.90 10.60
CA SER A 225 -14.17 4.29 9.37
C SER A 225 -15.65 3.90 9.27
N CYS A 226 -16.27 3.42 10.35
CA CYS A 226 -17.74 3.41 10.46
C CYS A 226 -18.26 4.81 10.75
N TYR A 227 -19.50 5.08 10.38
CA TYR A 227 -20.20 6.33 10.72
C TYR A 227 -21.28 6.07 11.77
N LEU A 228 -21.33 6.92 12.81
CA LEU A 228 -22.42 6.88 13.77
C LEU A 228 -23.69 7.45 13.13
N ARG A 229 -24.80 6.70 13.17
CA ARG A 229 -26.08 7.11 12.58
C ARG A 229 -27.20 6.96 13.58
N ASN A 230 -28.25 7.76 13.43
CA ASN A 230 -29.47 7.70 14.28
C ASN A 230 -29.20 7.60 15.78
N THR A 231 -28.10 8.19 16.23
CA THR A 231 -27.67 8.17 17.62
C THR A 231 -27.02 9.54 17.91
N GLU A 232 -27.56 10.29 18.84
CA GLU A 232 -27.13 11.67 19.10
C GLU A 232 -25.64 11.72 19.53
N TRP A 233 -25.25 10.79 20.41
CA TRP A 233 -23.86 10.63 20.80
C TRP A 233 -23.57 9.19 21.22
N ALA A 234 -22.32 8.81 21.07
CA ALA A 234 -21.75 7.58 21.59
C ALA A 234 -20.34 7.83 22.12
N CYS A 235 -19.91 7.06 23.10
CA CYS A 235 -18.55 7.12 23.60
C CYS A 235 -17.97 5.72 23.76
N GLY A 236 -16.67 5.58 23.54
CA GLY A 236 -15.98 4.31 23.65
C GLY A 236 -14.50 4.49 23.96
N VAL A 237 -13.89 3.44 24.51
CA VAL A 237 -12.46 3.40 24.77
C VAL A 237 -11.71 2.84 23.56
N SER A 238 -10.61 3.50 23.17
CA SER A 238 -9.75 3.07 22.08
C SER A 238 -8.95 1.81 22.46
N VAL A 239 -9.10 0.76 21.65
CA VAL A 239 -8.43 -0.54 21.86
C VAL A 239 -7.33 -0.78 20.86
N TYR A 240 -7.59 -0.48 19.59
CA TYR A 240 -6.59 -0.53 18.51
C TYR A 240 -6.55 0.82 17.81
N THR A 241 -5.33 1.29 17.52
CA THR A 241 -5.07 2.59 16.89
C THR A 241 -4.18 2.45 15.67
N GLY A 242 -4.29 3.37 14.73
CA GLY A 242 -3.47 3.48 13.54
C GLY A 242 -3.46 2.21 12.68
N ASN A 243 -2.29 1.71 12.40
CA ASN A 243 -2.12 0.50 11.57
C ASN A 243 -2.50 -0.80 12.30
N GLN A 244 -2.78 -0.75 13.61
CA GLN A 244 -3.23 -1.90 14.40
C GLN A 244 -4.76 -2.05 14.41
N THR A 245 -5.52 -1.08 13.91
CA THR A 245 -6.96 -1.23 13.72
C THR A 245 -7.26 -2.34 12.75
N LYS A 246 -8.41 -2.97 12.84
CA LYS A 246 -8.82 -4.04 11.92
C LYS A 246 -8.78 -3.59 10.47
N LEU A 247 -9.22 -2.36 10.19
CA LEU A 247 -9.12 -1.76 8.86
C LEU A 247 -7.66 -1.48 8.49
N GLY A 248 -6.84 -0.96 9.41
CA GLY A 248 -5.41 -0.71 9.21
C GLY A 248 -4.65 -1.97 8.84
N MET A 249 -4.94 -3.10 9.50
CA MET A 249 -4.36 -4.41 9.21
C MET A 249 -4.79 -4.98 7.83
N CYS A 250 -5.99 -4.61 7.35
CA CYS A 250 -6.48 -4.97 6.01
C CYS A 250 -5.87 -4.09 4.90
N ARG A 251 -5.32 -2.93 5.24
CA ARG A 251 -4.62 -2.04 4.30
C ARG A 251 -3.28 -2.69 3.93
N GLY A 252 -3.29 -3.60 2.97
CA GLY A 252 -2.08 -4.07 2.29
C GLY A 252 -1.56 -2.98 1.34
N VAL A 253 -0.25 -2.98 1.05
CA VAL A 253 0.27 -2.28 -0.13
C VAL A 253 -0.50 -2.86 -1.31
N ALA A 254 -1.28 -2.03 -1.99
CA ALA A 254 -2.02 -2.47 -3.17
C ALA A 254 -1.00 -3.00 -4.18
N GLU A 255 -0.97 -4.30 -4.39
CA GLU A 255 -0.20 -4.88 -5.47
C GLU A 255 -0.71 -4.29 -6.79
N PRO A 256 0.19 -3.90 -7.72
CA PRO A 256 -0.24 -3.42 -9.01
C PRO A 256 -1.11 -4.50 -9.67
N LYS A 257 -2.36 -4.17 -9.92
CA LYS A 257 -3.28 -5.09 -10.63
C LYS A 257 -2.76 -5.26 -12.04
N LEU A 258 -2.08 -6.37 -12.29
CA LEU A 258 -1.76 -6.79 -13.65
C LEU A 258 -3.07 -7.18 -14.34
N THR A 259 -3.40 -6.47 -15.39
CA THR A 259 -4.54 -6.84 -16.23
C THR A 259 -4.23 -8.12 -17.00
N ALA A 260 -5.25 -8.88 -17.41
CA ALA A 260 -5.06 -10.04 -18.27
C ALA A 260 -4.36 -9.67 -19.59
N MET A 261 -4.55 -8.43 -20.06
CA MET A 261 -3.87 -7.85 -21.22
C MET A 261 -2.36 -7.70 -20.97
N ASP A 262 -1.94 -7.18 -19.81
CA ASP A 262 -0.52 -7.03 -19.48
C ASP A 262 0.19 -8.39 -19.49
N ALA A 263 -0.43 -9.40 -18.87
CA ALA A 263 0.12 -10.76 -18.85
C ALA A 263 0.22 -11.38 -20.26
N MET A 264 -0.75 -11.09 -21.15
CA MET A 264 -0.72 -11.56 -22.53
C MET A 264 0.40 -10.87 -23.33
N ILE A 265 0.56 -9.56 -23.14
CA ILE A 265 1.60 -8.77 -23.82
C ILE A 265 2.99 -9.22 -23.36
N ASP A 266 3.20 -9.46 -22.07
CA ASP A 266 4.48 -9.97 -21.55
C ASP A 266 4.81 -11.34 -22.16
N LYS A 267 3.84 -12.24 -22.30
CA LYS A 267 4.04 -13.53 -22.95
C LYS A 267 4.38 -13.41 -24.44
N LEU A 268 3.65 -12.54 -25.16
CA LEU A 268 3.92 -12.27 -26.58
C LEU A 268 5.30 -11.66 -26.79
N THR A 269 5.66 -10.67 -25.98
CA THR A 269 6.96 -10.03 -26.01
C THR A 269 8.08 -11.04 -25.72
N GLY A 270 7.89 -11.91 -24.72
CA GLY A 270 8.82 -13.00 -24.44
C GLY A 270 8.97 -13.97 -25.61
N ALA A 271 7.88 -14.33 -26.29
CA ALA A 271 7.92 -15.21 -27.47
C ALA A 271 8.65 -14.55 -28.65
N ILE A 272 8.40 -13.25 -28.90
CA ILE A 272 9.10 -12.48 -29.94
C ILE A 272 10.59 -12.41 -29.62
N PHE A 273 10.95 -12.17 -28.35
CA PHE A 273 12.35 -12.11 -27.92
C PHE A 273 13.08 -13.45 -28.13
N VAL A 274 12.45 -14.57 -27.77
CA VAL A 274 13.04 -15.90 -28.03
C VAL A 274 13.22 -16.12 -29.51
N PHE A 275 12.22 -15.79 -30.34
CA PHE A 275 12.33 -15.86 -31.79
C PHE A 275 13.47 -14.99 -32.32
N GLN A 276 13.61 -13.76 -31.83
CA GLN A 276 14.68 -12.83 -32.18
C GLN A 276 16.06 -13.41 -31.86
N ILE A 277 16.25 -14.01 -30.68
CA ILE A 277 17.52 -14.65 -30.32
C ILE A 277 17.87 -15.77 -31.34
N VAL A 278 16.90 -16.60 -31.70
CA VAL A 278 17.14 -17.68 -32.69
C VAL A 278 17.57 -17.08 -34.02
N VAL A 279 16.87 -16.05 -34.50
CA VAL A 279 17.23 -15.38 -35.78
C VAL A 279 18.63 -14.77 -35.72
N VAL A 280 18.94 -14.08 -34.61
CA VAL A 280 20.25 -13.44 -34.38
C VAL A 280 21.37 -14.48 -34.33
N MET A 281 21.16 -15.62 -33.70
CA MET A 281 22.14 -16.71 -33.69
C MET A 281 22.38 -17.27 -35.07
N VAL A 282 21.32 -17.53 -35.84
CA VAL A 282 21.44 -18.02 -37.23
C VAL A 282 22.17 -17.01 -38.12
N LEU A 283 21.76 -15.73 -38.08
CA LEU A 283 22.39 -14.65 -38.86
C LEU A 283 23.82 -14.39 -38.39
N GLY A 284 24.09 -14.47 -37.08
CA GLY A 284 25.44 -14.33 -36.53
C GLY A 284 26.39 -15.40 -37.02
N VAL A 285 25.97 -16.66 -37.01
CA VAL A 285 26.76 -17.78 -37.58
C VAL A 285 26.94 -17.60 -39.07
N ALA A 286 25.85 -17.34 -39.82
CA ALA A 286 25.92 -17.13 -41.27
C ALA A 286 26.82 -15.95 -41.62
N GLY A 287 26.75 -14.84 -40.87
CA GLY A 287 27.60 -13.67 -41.05
C GLY A 287 29.10 -13.96 -40.83
N ASN A 288 29.42 -14.73 -39.79
CA ASN A 288 30.80 -15.16 -39.54
C ASN A 288 31.32 -16.08 -40.63
N VAL A 289 30.53 -17.08 -41.06
CA VAL A 289 30.90 -17.99 -42.17
C VAL A 289 31.10 -17.21 -43.48
N TRP A 290 30.17 -16.30 -43.80
CA TRP A 290 30.27 -15.47 -45.00
C TRP A 290 31.52 -14.59 -44.98
N LYS A 291 31.84 -14.00 -43.81
CA LYS A 291 33.07 -13.22 -43.65
C LYS A 291 34.31 -14.00 -43.97
N ASP A 292 34.43 -15.24 -43.50
CA ASP A 292 35.64 -16.05 -43.70
C ASP A 292 35.73 -16.66 -45.08
N THR A 293 34.60 -16.94 -45.74
CA THR A 293 34.57 -17.63 -47.05
C THR A 293 34.48 -16.68 -48.22
N GLU A 294 33.58 -15.71 -48.24
CA GLU A 294 33.25 -14.89 -49.40
C GLU A 294 33.71 -13.43 -49.28
N ALA A 295 33.61 -12.81 -48.07
CA ALA A 295 33.91 -11.38 -47.92
C ALA A 295 35.36 -11.05 -48.25
N ARG A 296 36.31 -11.93 -47.97
CA ARG A 296 37.73 -11.77 -48.28
C ARG A 296 38.03 -11.83 -49.79
N LYS A 297 37.14 -12.39 -50.59
CA LYS A 297 37.28 -12.46 -52.07
C LYS A 297 36.77 -11.20 -52.73
N GLN A 298 36.02 -10.36 -52.06
CA GLN A 298 35.39 -9.18 -52.64
C GLN A 298 36.35 -7.99 -52.62
N TRP A 299 36.67 -7.44 -53.76
CA TRP A 299 37.59 -6.32 -53.90
C TRP A 299 37.13 -5.00 -53.27
N TYR A 300 35.84 -4.85 -53.05
CA TYR A 300 35.23 -3.64 -52.46
C TYR A 300 35.05 -3.70 -50.95
N VAL A 301 35.30 -4.87 -50.34
CA VAL A 301 35.21 -5.06 -48.90
C VAL A 301 36.61 -5.11 -48.33
N GLN A 302 37.05 -4.02 -47.72
CA GLN A 302 38.37 -3.97 -47.06
C GLN A 302 38.27 -4.59 -45.68
N TYR A 303 38.62 -5.86 -45.54
CA TYR A 303 38.79 -6.49 -44.25
C TYR A 303 40.26 -6.46 -43.82
N PRO A 304 40.57 -6.16 -42.52
CA PRO A 304 41.92 -6.33 -42.00
C PRO A 304 42.31 -7.81 -42.06
N GLU A 305 43.61 -8.06 -42.36
CA GLU A 305 44.15 -9.42 -42.53
C GLU A 305 43.99 -10.28 -41.25
N GLU A 306 44.08 -9.67 -40.09
CA GLU A 306 43.81 -10.32 -38.80
C GLU A 306 42.51 -9.77 -38.18
N ALA A 307 41.47 -10.58 -38.17
CA ALA A 307 40.23 -10.24 -37.48
C ALA A 307 40.40 -10.46 -35.96
N PRO A 308 40.18 -9.44 -35.14
CA PRO A 308 40.28 -9.60 -33.72
C PRO A 308 39.18 -10.57 -33.22
N TRP A 309 39.50 -11.39 -32.23
CA TRP A 309 38.63 -12.46 -31.70
C TRP A 309 37.26 -11.95 -31.26
N TYR A 310 37.14 -10.70 -30.82
CA TYR A 310 35.89 -10.09 -30.37
C TYR A 310 34.87 -9.86 -31.51
N GLU A 311 35.27 -9.88 -32.77
CA GLU A 311 34.34 -9.73 -33.89
C GLU A 311 33.32 -10.87 -33.96
N LEU A 312 33.67 -12.06 -33.50
CA LEU A 312 32.76 -13.20 -33.38
C LEU A 312 31.54 -12.88 -32.54
N LEU A 313 31.71 -12.05 -31.51
CA LEU A 313 30.64 -11.54 -30.64
C LEU A 313 29.96 -10.28 -31.18
N VAL A 314 30.72 -9.41 -31.86
CA VAL A 314 30.21 -8.13 -32.35
C VAL A 314 29.18 -8.33 -33.47
N ILE A 315 29.40 -9.31 -34.37
CA ILE A 315 28.47 -9.58 -35.49
C ILE A 315 27.06 -9.98 -34.99
N PRO A 316 26.88 -10.97 -34.10
CA PRO A 316 25.57 -11.26 -33.51
C PRO A 316 24.94 -10.07 -32.78
N LEU A 317 25.72 -9.30 -32.03
CA LEU A 317 25.20 -8.12 -31.31
C LEU A 317 24.72 -7.00 -32.23
N ARG A 318 25.36 -6.84 -33.41
CA ARG A 318 24.85 -5.93 -34.47
C ARG A 318 23.50 -6.41 -35.01
N PHE A 319 23.36 -7.72 -35.26
CA PHE A 319 22.07 -8.27 -35.68
C PHE A 319 21.00 -8.13 -34.61
N GLU A 320 21.35 -8.25 -33.33
CA GLU A 320 20.41 -7.99 -32.20
C GLU A 320 19.88 -6.55 -32.25
N LEU A 321 20.75 -5.56 -32.47
CA LEU A 321 20.33 -4.17 -32.60
C LEU A 321 19.47 -3.92 -33.83
N LEU A 322 19.76 -4.55 -34.96
CA LEU A 322 18.95 -4.44 -36.18
C LEU A 322 17.56 -5.06 -35.99
N CYS A 323 17.50 -6.21 -35.32
CA CYS A 323 16.23 -6.89 -35.00
C CYS A 323 15.45 -6.23 -33.84
N SER A 324 16.03 -5.30 -33.09
CA SER A 324 15.36 -4.63 -31.94
C SER A 324 14.08 -3.88 -32.32
N ILE A 325 13.94 -3.51 -33.60
CA ILE A 325 12.74 -2.88 -34.17
C ILE A 325 11.50 -3.81 -34.10
N MET A 326 11.71 -5.12 -34.01
CA MET A 326 10.59 -6.09 -33.90
C MET A 326 9.75 -5.90 -32.65
N ILE A 327 10.32 -5.32 -31.58
CA ILE A 327 9.60 -5.00 -30.35
C ILE A 327 9.44 -3.48 -30.29
N PRO A 328 8.27 -2.92 -30.70
CA PRO A 328 8.10 -1.48 -30.76
C PRO A 328 7.91 -0.88 -29.37
N ILE A 329 8.69 0.16 -29.07
CA ILE A 329 8.59 0.95 -27.82
C ILE A 329 7.18 1.56 -27.65
N SER A 330 6.48 1.84 -28.76
CA SER A 330 5.14 2.46 -28.76
C SER A 330 4.07 1.61 -28.06
N ILE A 331 4.19 0.30 -28.03
CA ILE A 331 3.26 -0.58 -27.30
C ILE A 331 3.23 -0.21 -25.82
N LYS A 332 4.36 0.16 -25.25
CA LYS A 332 4.46 0.53 -23.85
C LYS A 332 3.83 1.89 -23.53
N VAL A 333 3.93 2.85 -24.44
CA VAL A 333 3.32 4.19 -24.22
C VAL A 333 1.81 4.07 -24.07
N VAL A 334 1.18 3.20 -24.86
CA VAL A 334 -0.28 2.95 -24.82
C VAL A 334 -0.70 2.25 -23.53
N LEU A 335 0.17 1.44 -22.92
CA LEU A 335 -0.15 0.69 -21.70
C LEU A 335 0.04 1.50 -20.40
N THR A 336 0.78 2.61 -20.46
CA THR A 336 1.03 3.48 -19.29
C THR A 336 0.10 4.69 -19.23
N SER A 337 -0.64 4.99 -20.29
CA SER A 337 -1.69 6.00 -20.35
C SER A 337 -3.01 5.45 -19.82
#